data_2c73915af67fd10c68778e7f4f6c6a83
#
_entry.id   2c73915af67fd10c68778e7f4f6c6a83
#
_cell.length_a   1.000
_cell.length_b   1.000
_cell.length_c   1.000
_cell.angle_alpha   90.00
_cell.angle_beta   90.00
_cell.angle_gamma   90.00
#
_symmetry.space_group_name_H-M   'P 1'
#
loop_
_entity.id
_entity.type
_entity.pdbx_description
1 polymer ?
#
loop_
_entity_poly.entity_id
_entity_poly.type
_entity_poly.pdbx_seq_one_letter_code
_entity_poly.pdbx_strand_id
1 'polypeptide(L)'
;MKKLLLMLFLIPNISFALPITLNKYISKHPSWNSSDKSSFSYITSRCGILFVVISERYKNMTGGEEIYKMALTNAVIFSKVSSDTYKEMGGKTNAFQERAKKWARIYGEEGVNNIDVYGEMIHGDVKSDVSSCMDKVMPAI
;
A
#
# COMPACT_ATOMS: atom_id res chain seq x y z
N MET A 1 -36.93 22.16 23.49
CA MET A 1 -35.79 21.25 23.59
C MET A 1 -35.88 20.04 22.60
N LYS A 2 -36.45 20.22 21.42
CA LYS A 2 -36.55 19.13 20.40
C LYS A 2 -35.75 19.39 19.12
N LYS A 3 -34.86 20.40 19.10
CA LYS A 3 -34.08 20.76 17.90
C LYS A 3 -32.58 20.48 18.00
N LEU A 4 -32.09 19.87 19.10
CA LEU A 4 -30.65 19.60 19.30
C LEU A 4 -30.22 18.18 18.95
N LEU A 5 -31.20 17.30 18.61
CA LEU A 5 -30.90 15.90 18.35
C LEU A 5 -30.68 15.54 16.87
N LEU A 6 -30.83 16.51 15.96
CA LEU A 6 -30.73 16.25 14.51
C LEU A 6 -29.39 16.63 13.88
N MET A 7 -28.48 17.19 14.68
CA MET A 7 -27.14 17.57 14.19
C MET A 7 -26.04 16.52 14.40
N LEU A 8 -26.35 15.38 15.01
CA LEU A 8 -25.36 14.33 15.30
C LEU A 8 -25.21 13.27 14.20
N PHE A 9 -25.94 13.38 13.10
CA PHE A 9 -25.91 12.39 12.00
C PHE A 9 -25.20 12.88 10.72
N LEU A 10 -24.57 14.05 10.77
CA LEU A 10 -23.72 14.53 9.67
C LEU A 10 -22.23 14.50 10.08
N ILE A 11 -21.79 13.36 10.65
CA ILE A 11 -20.37 13.04 10.55
C ILE A 11 -20.17 12.61 9.09
N PRO A 12 -19.50 13.39 8.23
CA PRO A 12 -19.14 12.90 6.92
C PRO A 12 -18.35 11.62 7.16
N ASN A 13 -18.76 10.52 6.51
CA ASN A 13 -17.91 9.36 6.37
C ASN A 13 -16.62 9.90 5.73
N ILE A 14 -15.61 10.17 6.53
CA ILE A 14 -14.28 10.50 6.03
C ILE A 14 -13.78 9.20 5.45
N SER A 15 -14.06 9.01 4.18
CA SER A 15 -13.43 7.98 3.38
C SER A 15 -11.94 8.29 3.39
N PHE A 16 -11.17 7.51 4.11
CA PHE A 16 -9.71 7.55 4.09
C PHE A 16 -9.22 6.95 2.77
N ALA A 17 -9.48 7.66 1.67
CA ALA A 17 -8.90 7.30 0.39
C ALA A 17 -7.38 7.46 0.46
N LEU A 18 -6.64 6.59 -0.24
CA LEU A 18 -5.20 6.75 -0.38
C LEU A 18 -4.89 8.14 -0.98
N PRO A 19 -3.86 8.85 -0.49
CA PRO A 19 -3.48 10.18 -1.02
C PRO A 19 -3.25 10.17 -2.54
N ILE A 20 -2.73 9.06 -3.05
CA ILE A 20 -2.57 8.76 -4.47
C ILE A 20 -2.48 7.25 -4.65
N THR A 21 -3.29 6.67 -5.54
CA THR A 21 -3.15 5.26 -5.92
C THR A 21 -1.86 5.02 -6.70
N LEU A 22 -1.32 3.81 -6.60
CA LEU A 22 -0.10 3.45 -7.30
C LEU A 22 -0.25 3.55 -8.82
N ASN A 23 -1.40 3.15 -9.34
CA ASN A 23 -1.72 3.29 -10.77
C ASN A 23 -1.65 4.75 -11.26
N LYS A 24 -2.19 5.68 -10.47
CA LYS A 24 -2.13 7.12 -10.78
C LYS A 24 -0.71 7.67 -10.65
N TYR A 25 0.09 7.17 -9.71
CA TYR A 25 1.50 7.54 -9.62
C TYR A 25 2.29 7.04 -10.84
N ILE A 26 2.15 5.76 -11.20
CA ILE A 26 2.79 5.15 -12.37
C ILE A 26 2.46 5.93 -13.65
N SER A 27 1.20 6.31 -13.86
CA SER A 27 0.80 7.06 -15.06
C SER A 27 1.45 8.44 -15.17
N LYS A 28 1.84 9.04 -14.05
CA LYS A 28 2.55 10.33 -14.02
C LYS A 28 4.07 10.20 -14.19
N HIS A 29 4.61 8.99 -14.13
CA HIS A 29 6.04 8.70 -14.21
C HIS A 29 6.29 7.61 -15.27
N PRO A 30 6.08 7.91 -16.57
CA PRO A 30 6.10 6.88 -17.62
C PRO A 30 7.47 6.18 -17.78
N SER A 31 8.56 6.81 -17.36
CA SER A 31 9.91 6.25 -17.41
C SER A 31 10.31 5.46 -16.15
N TRP A 32 9.36 5.17 -15.26
CA TRP A 32 9.64 4.57 -13.95
C TRP A 32 10.40 3.23 -14.02
N ASN A 33 10.16 2.42 -15.04
CA ASN A 33 10.78 1.09 -15.21
C ASN A 33 11.97 1.09 -16.19
N SER A 34 12.41 2.24 -16.67
CA SER A 34 13.52 2.33 -17.65
C SER A 34 14.66 3.20 -17.18
N SER A 35 14.44 4.49 -16.91
CA SER A 35 15.47 5.46 -16.59
C SER A 35 15.30 6.18 -15.25
N ASP A 36 14.08 6.19 -14.71
CA ASP A 36 13.77 6.87 -13.43
C ASP A 36 13.89 5.92 -12.24
N LYS A 37 15.13 5.68 -11.80
CA LYS A 37 15.43 4.84 -10.62
C LYS A 37 14.74 5.34 -9.34
N SER A 38 14.49 6.63 -9.21
CA SER A 38 13.82 7.19 -8.03
C SER A 38 12.35 6.74 -7.98
N SER A 39 11.64 6.87 -9.09
CA SER A 39 10.27 6.38 -9.21
C SER A 39 10.21 4.86 -9.10
N PHE A 40 11.16 4.13 -9.69
CA PHE A 40 11.24 2.68 -9.57
C PHE A 40 11.39 2.23 -8.11
N SER A 41 12.34 2.82 -7.36
CA SER A 41 12.53 2.54 -5.94
C SER A 41 11.30 2.92 -5.11
N TYR A 42 10.65 4.02 -5.42
CA TYR A 42 9.44 4.45 -4.73
C TYR A 42 8.27 3.47 -4.97
N ILE A 43 8.03 3.08 -6.22
CA ILE A 43 6.95 2.17 -6.61
C ILE A 43 7.16 0.78 -5.99
N THR A 44 8.35 0.21 -6.13
CA THR A 44 8.67 -1.11 -5.55
C THR A 44 8.62 -1.09 -4.02
N SER A 45 9.03 0.02 -3.38
CA SER A 45 8.88 0.22 -1.94
C SER A 45 7.43 0.20 -1.50
N ARG A 46 6.54 0.90 -2.21
CA ARG A 46 5.10 0.89 -1.91
C ARG A 46 4.52 -0.51 -2.02
N CYS A 47 4.87 -1.26 -3.07
CA CYS A 47 4.44 -2.65 -3.23
C CYS A 47 4.93 -3.52 -2.07
N GLY A 48 6.21 -3.42 -1.69
CA GLY A 48 6.75 -4.17 -0.56
C GLY A 48 6.00 -3.90 0.74
N ILE A 49 5.78 -2.63 1.06
CA ILE A 49 5.08 -2.21 2.27
C ILE A 49 3.62 -2.67 2.27
N LEU A 50 2.92 -2.53 1.15
CA LEU A 50 1.54 -2.99 0.98
C LEU A 50 1.44 -4.48 1.32
N PHE A 51 2.32 -5.31 0.76
CA PHE A 51 2.30 -6.74 1.03
C PHE A 51 2.76 -7.10 2.45
N VAL A 52 3.64 -6.33 3.09
CA VAL A 52 3.93 -6.47 4.54
C VAL A 52 2.66 -6.26 5.35
N VAL A 53 1.93 -5.18 5.12
CA VAL A 53 0.69 -4.87 5.85
C VAL A 53 -0.38 -5.94 5.64
N ILE A 54 -0.54 -6.43 4.40
CA ILE A 54 -1.46 -7.54 4.09
C ILE A 54 -1.02 -8.81 4.83
N SER A 55 0.27 -9.18 4.78
CA SER A 55 0.78 -10.39 5.45
C SER A 55 0.55 -10.34 6.96
N GLU A 56 0.84 -9.23 7.62
CA GLU A 56 0.61 -9.08 9.05
C GLU A 56 -0.87 -9.21 9.42
N ARG A 57 -1.77 -8.72 8.58
CA ARG A 57 -3.21 -8.83 8.80
C ARG A 57 -3.73 -10.26 8.68
N TYR A 58 -3.25 -11.00 7.68
CA TYR A 58 -3.74 -12.36 7.39
C TYR A 58 -2.98 -13.45 8.12
N LYS A 59 -1.88 -13.15 8.80
CA LYS A 59 -1.01 -14.09 9.52
C LYS A 59 -1.74 -15.03 10.48
N ASN A 60 -2.73 -14.52 11.22
CA ASN A 60 -3.48 -15.26 12.22
C ASN A 60 -4.98 -15.37 11.88
N MET A 61 -5.35 -15.08 10.63
CA MET A 61 -6.74 -15.14 10.19
C MET A 61 -7.09 -16.53 9.71
N THR A 62 -8.14 -17.14 10.26
CA THR A 62 -8.63 -18.43 9.78
C THR A 62 -9.03 -18.35 8.31
N GLY A 63 -8.51 -19.24 7.49
CA GLY A 63 -8.71 -19.22 6.04
C GLY A 63 -7.87 -18.18 5.29
N GLY A 64 -6.96 -17.49 5.97
CA GLY A 64 -6.08 -16.48 5.37
C GLY A 64 -4.69 -16.98 4.95
N GLU A 65 -4.40 -18.29 5.10
CA GLU A 65 -3.06 -18.84 4.91
C GLU A 65 -2.51 -18.62 3.50
N GLU A 66 -3.32 -18.74 2.47
CA GLU A 66 -2.88 -18.53 1.08
C GLU A 66 -2.56 -17.06 0.82
N ILE A 67 -3.41 -16.14 1.30
CA ILE A 67 -3.19 -14.70 1.18
C ILE A 67 -1.94 -14.31 1.96
N TYR A 68 -1.77 -14.85 3.17
CA TYR A 68 -0.57 -14.61 3.99
C TYR A 68 0.71 -15.04 3.26
N LYS A 69 0.76 -16.26 2.72
CA LYS A 69 1.94 -16.79 2.00
C LYS A 69 2.25 -15.96 0.75
N MET A 70 1.24 -15.65 -0.05
CA MET A 70 1.39 -14.81 -1.23
C MET A 70 1.91 -13.42 -0.85
N ALA A 71 1.32 -12.79 0.16
CA ALA A 71 1.72 -11.46 0.59
C ALA A 71 3.14 -11.45 1.17
N LEU A 72 3.51 -12.44 1.98
CA LEU A 72 4.85 -12.55 2.54
C LEU A 72 5.92 -12.71 1.44
N THR A 73 5.67 -13.57 0.45
CA THR A 73 6.59 -13.77 -0.68
C THR A 73 6.78 -12.47 -1.46
N ASN A 74 5.70 -11.80 -1.81
CA ASN A 74 5.77 -10.54 -2.56
C ASN A 74 6.40 -9.40 -1.74
N ALA A 75 6.14 -9.34 -0.43
CA ALA A 75 6.78 -8.39 0.47
C ALA A 75 8.32 -8.52 0.43
N VAL A 76 8.84 -9.74 0.48
CA VAL A 76 10.29 -10.00 0.43
C VAL A 76 10.88 -9.57 -0.92
N ILE A 77 10.25 -9.96 -2.04
CA ILE A 77 10.72 -9.64 -3.38
C ILE A 77 10.79 -8.11 -3.57
N PHE A 78 9.68 -7.41 -3.38
CA PHE A 78 9.60 -5.97 -3.60
C PHE A 78 10.48 -5.17 -2.64
N SER A 79 10.56 -5.57 -1.37
CA SER A 79 11.40 -4.89 -0.38
C SER A 79 12.88 -5.02 -0.72
N LYS A 80 13.32 -6.20 -1.20
CA LYS A 80 14.69 -6.41 -1.64
C LYS A 80 15.03 -5.52 -2.84
N VAL A 81 14.23 -5.57 -3.89
CA VAL A 81 14.43 -4.78 -5.10
C VAL A 81 14.47 -3.29 -4.79
N SER A 82 13.53 -2.80 -3.99
CA SER A 82 13.45 -1.40 -3.58
C SER A 82 14.69 -0.97 -2.78
N SER A 83 15.10 -1.79 -1.80
CA SER A 83 16.27 -1.50 -0.96
C SER A 83 17.56 -1.46 -1.78
N ASP A 84 17.75 -2.43 -2.69
CA ASP A 84 18.94 -2.50 -3.53
C ASP A 84 19.00 -1.28 -4.46
N THR A 85 17.91 -0.94 -5.14
CA THR A 85 17.84 0.26 -5.99
C THR A 85 18.10 1.55 -5.21
N TYR A 86 17.56 1.66 -4.00
CA TYR A 86 17.75 2.84 -3.17
C TYR A 86 19.20 3.02 -2.73
N LYS A 87 19.88 1.91 -2.40
CA LYS A 87 21.32 1.91 -2.09
C LYS A 87 22.18 2.31 -3.30
N GLU A 88 21.86 1.78 -4.48
CA GLU A 88 22.55 2.16 -5.73
C GLU A 88 22.47 3.65 -6.02
N MET A 89 21.40 4.32 -5.61
CA MET A 89 21.24 5.77 -5.72
C MET A 89 21.98 6.57 -4.62
N GLY A 90 22.66 5.90 -3.69
CA GLY A 90 23.30 6.56 -2.54
C GLY A 90 22.31 7.02 -1.48
N GLY A 91 21.12 6.43 -1.43
CA GLY A 91 20.06 6.78 -0.49
C GLY A 91 20.41 6.46 0.96
N LYS A 92 19.95 7.32 1.88
CA LYS A 92 20.16 7.15 3.32
C LYS A 92 19.09 6.22 3.92
N THR A 93 19.51 5.21 4.65
CA THR A 93 18.63 4.20 5.28
C THR A 93 17.48 4.80 6.10
N ASN A 94 17.75 5.88 6.86
CA ASN A 94 16.73 6.53 7.69
C ASN A 94 15.58 7.11 6.85
N ALA A 95 15.88 7.77 5.72
CA ALA A 95 14.84 8.33 4.84
C ALA A 95 13.98 7.24 4.20
N PHE A 96 14.59 6.10 3.87
CA PHE A 96 13.87 4.94 3.36
C PHE A 96 12.93 4.36 4.44
N GLN A 97 13.40 4.20 5.68
CA GLN A 97 12.61 3.70 6.80
C GLN A 97 11.43 4.62 7.14
N GLU A 98 11.63 5.94 7.16
CA GLU A 98 10.54 6.89 7.41
C GLU A 98 9.46 6.84 6.34
N ARG A 99 9.85 6.69 5.08
CA ARG A 99 8.90 6.46 3.97
C ARG A 99 8.12 5.16 4.16
N ALA A 100 8.81 4.09 4.54
CA ALA A 100 8.18 2.80 4.80
C ALA A 100 7.15 2.87 5.92
N LYS A 101 7.50 3.50 7.05
CA LYS A 101 6.58 3.71 8.19
C LYS A 101 5.34 4.50 7.78
N LYS A 102 5.52 5.58 7.00
CA LYS A 102 4.41 6.40 6.51
C LYS A 102 3.42 5.58 5.69
N TRP A 103 3.91 4.80 4.72
CA TRP A 103 3.04 3.99 3.87
C TRP A 103 2.43 2.80 4.60
N ALA A 104 3.16 2.18 5.53
CA ALA A 104 2.61 1.13 6.39
C ALA A 104 1.41 1.63 7.21
N ARG A 105 1.50 2.84 7.77
CA ARG A 105 0.39 3.47 8.47
C ARG A 105 -0.79 3.74 7.53
N ILE A 106 -0.55 4.33 6.36
CA ILE A 106 -1.61 4.66 5.38
C ILE A 106 -2.35 3.39 4.95
N TYR A 107 -1.64 2.34 4.53
CA TYR A 107 -2.28 1.09 4.14
C TYR A 107 -2.96 0.36 5.30
N GLY A 108 -2.39 0.45 6.51
CA GLY A 108 -2.99 -0.11 7.72
C GLY A 108 -4.33 0.55 8.05
N GLU A 109 -4.39 1.87 8.05
CA GLU A 109 -5.60 2.65 8.31
C GLU A 109 -6.67 2.40 7.24
N GLU A 110 -6.29 2.41 5.96
CA GLU A 110 -7.22 2.12 4.86
C GLU A 110 -7.72 0.68 4.91
N GLY A 111 -6.85 -0.28 5.23
CA GLY A 111 -7.21 -1.67 5.38
C GLY A 111 -8.22 -1.91 6.51
N VAL A 112 -8.06 -1.23 7.65
CA VAL A 112 -9.04 -1.29 8.76
C VAL A 112 -10.38 -0.70 8.33
N ASN A 113 -10.37 0.47 7.70
CA ASN A 113 -11.58 1.09 7.17
C ASN A 113 -12.30 0.18 6.15
N ASN A 114 -11.57 -0.48 5.26
CA ASN A 114 -12.15 -1.42 4.30
C ASN A 114 -12.79 -2.62 5.00
N ILE A 115 -12.19 -3.15 6.06
CA ILE A 115 -12.77 -4.25 6.85
C ILE A 115 -14.08 -3.80 7.49
N ASP A 116 -14.10 -2.61 8.09
CA ASP A 116 -15.28 -2.07 8.78
C ASP A 116 -16.46 -1.83 7.81
N VAL A 117 -16.16 -1.38 6.59
CA VAL A 117 -17.18 -1.03 5.59
C VAL A 117 -17.57 -2.21 4.70
N TYR A 118 -16.60 -3.01 4.25
CA TYR A 118 -16.77 -4.04 3.22
C TYR A 118 -16.52 -5.47 3.71
N GLY A 119 -16.05 -5.64 4.94
CA GLY A 119 -15.73 -6.95 5.51
C GLY A 119 -14.39 -7.55 5.05
N GLU A 120 -13.65 -6.85 4.18
CA GLU A 120 -12.35 -7.31 3.65
C GLU A 120 -11.34 -6.15 3.55
N MET A 121 -10.07 -6.44 3.80
CA MET A 121 -9.00 -5.43 3.72
C MET A 121 -8.70 -5.01 2.27
N ILE A 122 -8.69 -5.98 1.35
CA ILE A 122 -8.27 -5.76 -0.05
C ILE A 122 -9.50 -5.30 -0.85
N HIS A 123 -9.83 -4.01 -0.71
CA HIS A 123 -10.95 -3.37 -1.39
C HIS A 123 -10.53 -1.98 -1.92
N GLY A 124 -11.31 -1.39 -2.82
CA GLY A 124 -11.11 -0.02 -3.32
C GLY A 124 -9.67 0.27 -3.78
N ASP A 125 -9.07 1.30 -3.21
CA ASP A 125 -7.72 1.76 -3.56
C ASP A 125 -6.64 0.74 -3.17
N VAL A 126 -6.80 0.01 -2.06
CA VAL A 126 -5.89 -1.08 -1.67
C VAL A 126 -5.88 -2.17 -2.75
N LYS A 127 -7.06 -2.58 -3.25
CA LYS A 127 -7.18 -3.56 -4.34
C LYS A 127 -6.55 -3.05 -5.64
N SER A 128 -6.75 -1.77 -5.96
CA SER A 128 -6.12 -1.12 -7.11
C SER A 128 -4.60 -1.15 -7.03
N ASP A 129 -4.04 -0.89 -5.85
CA ASP A 129 -2.59 -0.91 -5.64
C ASP A 129 -2.04 -2.34 -5.68
N VAL A 130 -2.74 -3.33 -5.12
CA VAL A 130 -2.38 -4.77 -5.26
C VAL A 130 -2.32 -5.17 -6.72
N SER A 131 -3.35 -4.85 -7.52
CA SER A 131 -3.38 -5.15 -8.96
C SER A 131 -2.23 -4.46 -9.68
N SER A 132 -1.95 -3.19 -9.38
CA SER A 132 -0.83 -2.46 -9.99
C SER A 132 0.53 -3.11 -9.68
N CYS A 133 0.73 -3.57 -8.45
CA CYS A 133 1.95 -4.27 -8.05
C CYS A 133 2.12 -5.59 -8.81
N MET A 134 1.06 -6.37 -8.94
CA MET A 134 1.13 -7.70 -9.56
C MET A 134 1.17 -7.62 -11.08
N ASP A 135 0.38 -6.75 -11.70
CA ASP A 135 0.18 -6.74 -13.14
C ASP A 135 1.19 -5.85 -13.89
N LYS A 136 1.72 -4.82 -13.22
CA LYS A 136 2.62 -3.83 -13.84
C LYS A 136 4.02 -3.85 -13.28
N VAL A 137 4.16 -3.97 -11.95
CA VAL A 137 5.47 -3.82 -11.29
C VAL A 137 6.19 -5.16 -11.23
N MET A 138 5.51 -6.24 -10.85
CA MET A 138 6.11 -7.58 -10.80
C MET A 138 6.76 -8.01 -12.12
N PRO A 139 6.15 -7.83 -13.30
CA PRO A 139 6.79 -8.18 -14.57
C PRO A 139 8.00 -7.32 -14.94
N ALA A 140 8.22 -6.19 -14.27
CA ALA A 140 9.33 -5.26 -14.52
C ALA A 140 10.57 -5.52 -13.64
N ILE A 141 10.50 -6.46 -12.71
CA ILE A 141 11.58 -6.84 -11.80
C ILE A 141 12.03 -8.28 -12.04
#